data_8da4110411dc50c7f1d45cad9e555c32
#
_entry.id   8da4110411dc50c7f1d45cad9e555c32
#
_cell.length_a   1.000
_cell.length_b   1.000
_cell.length_c   1.000
_cell.angle_alpha   90.00
_cell.angle_beta   90.00
_cell.angle_gamma   90.00
#
_symmetry.space_group_name_H-M   'P 1'
#
loop_
_entity.id
_entity.type
_entity.pdbx_description
1 polymer ?
#
loop_
_entity_poly.entity_id
_entity_poly.type
_entity_poly.pdbx_seq_one_letter_code
_entity_poly.pdbx_strand_id
1 'polypeptide(L)'
;GISPKYLATLAAEGFSPGEKADLANLRNLLVCGAPTLPHQFDWVYQSIKRDMAFSSISGGTEILGSFLIGSPLHPVRRGQLTVKALGHAVSVFDDRGAPVIGQRGELVCTEPFPSMPLTFWGEDGAKRYHDTYFSDRAEIWTHGDVAELTYAGSGYVHGRSDNTLKPGGVRIGTSEIYAVCE
;
A
#
# COMPACT_ATOMS: atom_id res chain seq x y z
N GLY A 1 -5.73 -12.04 7.43
CA GLY A 1 -5.44 -11.15 6.32
C GLY A 1 -6.04 -11.67 5.03
N ILE A 2 -6.36 -10.80 4.10
CA ILE A 2 -6.98 -11.11 2.80
C ILE A 2 -6.41 -10.20 1.71
N SER A 3 -6.78 -10.46 0.44
CA SER A 3 -6.45 -9.58 -0.67
C SER A 3 -7.66 -8.77 -1.14
N PRO A 4 -7.46 -7.61 -1.79
CA PRO A 4 -8.56 -6.85 -2.42
C PRO A 4 -9.33 -7.67 -3.45
N LYS A 5 -8.64 -8.55 -4.20
CA LYS A 5 -9.27 -9.46 -5.16
C LYS A 5 -10.25 -10.43 -4.48
N TYR A 6 -9.89 -10.95 -3.30
CA TYR A 6 -10.79 -11.83 -2.55
C TYR A 6 -12.05 -11.09 -2.09
N LEU A 7 -11.90 -9.83 -1.65
CA LEU A 7 -13.06 -8.98 -1.32
C LEU A 7 -13.96 -8.76 -2.54
N ALA A 8 -13.37 -8.45 -3.69
CA ALA A 8 -14.12 -8.25 -4.93
C ALA A 8 -14.87 -9.52 -5.36
N THR A 9 -14.24 -10.69 -5.23
CA THR A 9 -14.89 -11.98 -5.52
C THR A 9 -16.09 -12.22 -4.60
N LEU A 10 -15.94 -12.03 -3.28
CA LEU A 10 -17.06 -12.19 -2.34
C LEU A 10 -18.21 -11.22 -2.65
N ALA A 11 -17.89 -9.98 -2.99
CA ALA A 11 -18.88 -8.97 -3.35
C ALA A 11 -19.62 -9.35 -4.64
N ALA A 12 -18.90 -9.82 -5.68
CA ALA A 12 -19.48 -10.25 -6.94
C ALA A 12 -20.40 -11.48 -6.78
N GLU A 13 -20.05 -12.40 -5.88
CA GLU A 13 -20.87 -13.56 -5.56
C GLU A 13 -22.06 -13.24 -4.60
N GLY A 14 -22.19 -11.99 -4.18
CA GLY A 14 -23.22 -11.58 -3.22
C GLY A 14 -23.08 -12.24 -1.83
N PHE A 15 -21.88 -12.69 -1.49
CA PHE A 15 -21.62 -13.39 -0.24
C PHE A 15 -21.27 -12.42 0.87
N SER A 16 -22.12 -12.35 1.91
CA SER A 16 -21.93 -11.51 3.10
C SER A 16 -21.43 -12.34 4.28
N PRO A 17 -20.12 -12.32 4.59
CA PRO A 17 -19.55 -13.12 5.69
C PRO A 17 -20.19 -12.85 7.04
N GLY A 18 -20.58 -11.59 7.33
CA GLY A 18 -21.23 -11.21 8.58
C GLY A 18 -22.60 -11.85 8.80
N GLU A 19 -23.28 -12.28 7.73
CA GLU A 19 -24.55 -13.02 7.81
C GLU A 19 -24.37 -14.53 7.96
N LYS A 20 -23.19 -15.04 7.59
CA LYS A 20 -22.92 -16.49 7.47
C LYS A 20 -22.09 -17.03 8.62
N ALA A 21 -21.40 -16.18 9.39
CA ALA A 21 -20.50 -16.61 10.46
C ALA A 21 -20.59 -15.67 11.66
N ASP A 22 -20.32 -16.22 12.84
CA ASP A 22 -20.12 -15.40 14.05
C ASP A 22 -18.73 -14.71 13.98
N LEU A 23 -18.74 -13.43 13.73
CA LEU A 23 -17.55 -12.59 13.67
C LEU A 23 -17.38 -11.67 14.91
N ALA A 24 -18.03 -12.02 16.05
CA ALA A 24 -17.99 -11.21 17.25
C ALA A 24 -16.55 -10.91 17.72
N ASN A 25 -15.66 -11.89 17.59
CA ASN A 25 -14.24 -11.75 17.98
C ASN A 25 -13.32 -11.17 16.90
N LEU A 26 -13.82 -10.87 15.70
CA LEU A 26 -13.03 -10.22 14.66
C LEU A 26 -12.83 -8.75 15.01
N ARG A 27 -11.59 -8.35 15.31
CA ARG A 27 -11.23 -6.98 15.72
C ARG A 27 -10.51 -6.19 14.65
N ASN A 28 -9.79 -6.89 13.77
CA ASN A 28 -9.03 -6.25 12.69
C ASN A 28 -9.01 -7.16 11.46
N LEU A 29 -9.18 -6.55 10.30
CA LEU A 29 -9.04 -7.19 9.00
C LEU A 29 -7.92 -6.48 8.24
N LEU A 30 -6.82 -7.20 7.96
CA LEU A 30 -5.70 -6.71 7.16
C LEU A 30 -5.91 -7.03 5.69
N VAL A 31 -5.66 -6.08 4.83
CA VAL A 31 -5.72 -6.25 3.37
C VAL A 31 -4.45 -5.74 2.72
N CYS A 32 -3.89 -6.57 1.82
CA CYS A 32 -2.67 -6.23 1.07
C CYS A 32 -2.62 -6.96 -0.28
N GLY A 33 -1.60 -6.66 -1.07
CA GLY A 33 -1.29 -7.31 -2.35
C GLY A 33 -1.77 -6.55 -3.59
N ALA A 34 -2.62 -5.55 -3.41
CA ALA A 34 -3.03 -4.57 -4.41
C ALA A 34 -3.61 -3.33 -3.70
N PRO A 35 -3.75 -2.17 -4.36
CA PRO A 35 -4.47 -1.05 -3.80
C PRO A 35 -5.92 -1.42 -3.45
N THR A 36 -6.37 -1.00 -2.27
CA THR A 36 -7.74 -1.25 -1.81
C THR A 36 -8.61 -0.06 -2.18
N LEU A 37 -9.59 -0.29 -3.04
CA LEU A 37 -10.45 0.76 -3.57
C LEU A 37 -11.47 1.25 -2.52
N PRO A 38 -11.90 2.52 -2.60
CA PRO A 38 -12.83 3.10 -1.62
C PRO A 38 -14.13 2.31 -1.43
N HIS A 39 -14.74 1.79 -2.51
CA HIS A 39 -15.97 1.01 -2.43
C HIS A 39 -15.78 -0.32 -1.67
N GLN A 40 -14.56 -0.88 -1.64
CA GLN A 40 -14.25 -2.08 -0.87
C GLN A 40 -14.27 -1.82 0.64
N PHE A 41 -13.91 -0.59 1.09
CA PHE A 41 -14.11 -0.18 2.48
C PHE A 41 -15.60 -0.16 2.85
N ASP A 42 -16.42 0.42 1.98
CA ASP A 42 -17.86 0.48 2.20
C ASP A 42 -18.46 -0.92 2.32
N TRP A 43 -18.09 -1.79 1.38
CA TRP A 43 -18.56 -3.18 1.35
C TRP A 43 -18.12 -3.98 2.60
N VAL A 44 -16.86 -3.83 3.04
CA VAL A 44 -16.34 -4.50 4.23
C VAL A 44 -17.16 -4.15 5.48
N TYR A 45 -17.42 -2.86 5.69
CA TYR A 45 -18.21 -2.40 6.83
C TYR A 45 -19.69 -2.75 6.73
N GLN A 46 -20.20 -2.94 5.53
CA GLN A 46 -21.59 -3.36 5.30
C GLN A 46 -21.77 -4.88 5.44
N SER A 47 -20.86 -5.66 4.84
CA SER A 47 -21.08 -7.11 4.62
C SER A 47 -20.26 -8.01 5.53
N ILE A 48 -19.20 -7.49 6.17
CA ILE A 48 -18.38 -8.26 7.10
C ILE A 48 -18.69 -7.85 8.55
N LYS A 49 -18.26 -6.66 8.98
CA LYS A 49 -18.50 -6.18 10.35
C LYS A 49 -18.28 -4.67 10.46
N ARG A 50 -19.19 -3.98 11.14
CA ARG A 50 -19.10 -2.52 11.35
C ARG A 50 -18.11 -2.12 12.44
N ASP A 51 -18.01 -2.92 13.50
CA ASP A 51 -17.18 -2.66 14.68
C ASP A 51 -15.87 -3.45 14.59
N MET A 52 -14.98 -3.02 13.70
CA MET A 52 -13.61 -3.55 13.57
C MET A 52 -12.71 -2.54 12.87
N ALA A 53 -11.40 -2.68 13.03
CA ALA A 53 -10.43 -1.97 12.22
C ALA A 53 -10.28 -2.66 10.84
N PHE A 54 -10.37 -1.88 9.76
CA PHE A 54 -10.04 -2.36 8.42
C PHE A 54 -8.74 -1.69 7.97
N SER A 55 -7.66 -2.46 7.94
CA SER A 55 -6.31 -1.96 7.75
C SER A 55 -5.79 -2.35 6.37
N SER A 56 -5.81 -1.41 5.42
CA SER A 56 -5.03 -1.55 4.20
C SER A 56 -3.56 -1.30 4.53
N ILE A 57 -2.67 -2.16 4.06
CA ILE A 57 -1.24 -2.07 4.29
C ILE A 57 -0.48 -2.13 2.96
N SER A 58 0.64 -1.41 2.88
CA SER A 58 1.54 -1.43 1.73
C SER A 58 2.98 -1.63 2.20
N GLY A 59 3.66 -2.59 1.59
CA GLY A 59 5.03 -2.96 1.85
C GLY A 59 5.48 -4.04 0.88
N GLY A 60 6.53 -4.78 1.22
CA GLY A 60 7.10 -5.81 0.36
C GLY A 60 7.41 -7.09 1.11
N THR A 61 7.37 -8.20 0.39
CA THR A 61 7.78 -9.52 0.91
C THR A 61 9.22 -9.49 1.41
N GLU A 62 10.08 -8.83 0.68
CA GLU A 62 11.52 -8.70 0.93
C GLU A 62 11.85 -7.92 2.21
N ILE A 63 10.99 -6.98 2.61
CA ILE A 63 11.20 -6.21 3.84
C ILE A 63 10.52 -6.83 5.07
N LEU A 64 9.79 -7.93 4.91
CA LEU A 64 9.02 -8.60 5.97
C LEU A 64 8.15 -7.61 6.77
N GLY A 65 7.63 -6.60 6.11
CA GLY A 65 6.92 -5.50 6.75
C GLY A 65 6.20 -4.61 5.77
N SER A 66 5.79 -3.46 6.26
CA SER A 66 5.04 -2.48 5.49
C SER A 66 5.53 -1.07 5.79
N PHE A 67 5.50 -0.20 4.78
CA PHE A 67 5.79 1.23 4.93
C PHE A 67 4.58 2.03 5.40
N LEU A 68 3.37 1.59 5.00
CA LEU A 68 2.10 2.16 5.45
C LEU A 68 1.25 1.06 6.06
N ILE A 69 0.67 1.32 7.23
CA ILE A 69 -0.03 0.33 8.05
C ILE A 69 -1.33 0.87 8.66
N GLY A 70 -2.11 -0.03 9.26
CA GLY A 70 -3.20 0.32 10.17
C GLY A 70 -2.69 0.76 11.55
N SER A 71 -3.51 1.51 12.28
CA SER A 71 -3.22 1.93 13.66
C SER A 71 -4.48 1.97 14.49
N PRO A 72 -4.48 1.43 15.72
CA PRO A 72 -5.63 1.53 16.61
C PRO A 72 -5.84 2.94 17.20
N LEU A 73 -4.83 3.82 17.06
CA LEU A 73 -4.87 5.19 17.59
C LEU A 73 -5.45 6.19 16.60
N HIS A 74 -5.71 5.77 15.37
CA HIS A 74 -6.17 6.65 14.30
C HIS A 74 -7.42 6.10 13.63
N PRO A 75 -8.35 6.95 13.19
CA PRO A 75 -9.55 6.50 12.49
C PRO A 75 -9.19 5.90 11.13
N VAL A 76 -9.88 4.84 10.77
CA VAL A 76 -9.85 4.31 9.41
C VAL A 76 -10.58 5.27 8.50
N ARG A 77 -9.90 5.73 7.45
CA ARG A 77 -10.49 6.59 6.42
C ARG A 77 -10.63 5.81 5.12
N ARG A 78 -11.76 5.99 4.48
CA ARG A 78 -12.13 5.33 3.22
C ARG A 78 -11.04 5.51 2.15
N GLY A 79 -10.48 4.40 1.64
CA GLY A 79 -9.44 4.41 0.61
C GLY A 79 -8.04 4.76 1.09
N GLN A 80 -7.82 5.00 2.40
CA GLN A 80 -6.51 5.39 2.93
C GLN A 80 -5.82 4.26 3.70
N LEU A 81 -4.50 4.28 3.66
CA LEU A 81 -3.64 3.58 4.60
C LEU A 81 -3.43 4.50 5.80
N THR A 82 -3.57 3.97 7.01
CA THR A 82 -3.84 4.81 8.18
C THR A 82 -2.65 5.67 8.61
N VAL A 83 -1.45 5.08 8.69
CA VAL A 83 -0.24 5.77 9.16
C VAL A 83 1.02 5.19 8.52
N LYS A 84 2.12 5.94 8.60
CA LYS A 84 3.46 5.42 8.34
C LYS A 84 3.86 4.41 9.42
N ALA A 85 4.52 3.32 9.03
CA ALA A 85 5.01 2.32 9.97
C ALA A 85 6.12 2.88 10.86
N LEU A 86 6.11 2.48 12.12
CA LEU A 86 7.17 2.85 13.07
C LEU A 86 8.51 2.20 12.65
N GLY A 87 9.59 2.93 12.85
CA GLY A 87 10.94 2.48 12.48
C GLY A 87 11.27 2.63 11.00
N HIS A 88 10.40 3.27 10.21
CA HIS A 88 10.62 3.55 8.79
C HIS A 88 10.50 5.05 8.51
N ALA A 89 11.55 5.63 7.95
CA ALA A 89 11.57 7.04 7.53
C ALA A 89 10.87 7.20 6.16
N VAL A 90 9.57 6.86 6.11
CA VAL A 90 8.76 6.87 4.89
C VAL A 90 8.52 8.29 4.42
N SER A 91 8.74 8.52 3.12
CA SER A 91 8.44 9.77 2.43
C SER A 91 7.88 9.50 1.02
N VAL A 92 7.39 10.53 0.38
CA VAL A 92 7.00 10.51 -1.04
C VAL A 92 7.78 11.62 -1.73
N PHE A 93 8.48 11.27 -2.80
CA PHE A 93 9.32 12.21 -3.54
C PHE A 93 8.72 12.51 -4.93
N ASP A 94 8.80 13.75 -5.33
CA ASP A 94 8.47 14.18 -6.70
C ASP A 94 9.54 13.74 -7.71
N ASP A 95 9.33 14.07 -8.99
CA ASP A 95 10.27 13.74 -10.07
C ASP A 95 11.64 14.46 -9.95
N ARG A 96 11.73 15.49 -9.10
CA ARG A 96 12.97 16.22 -8.82
C ARG A 96 13.71 15.67 -7.60
N GLY A 97 13.13 14.68 -6.91
CA GLY A 97 13.67 14.09 -5.69
C GLY A 97 13.39 14.93 -4.44
N ALA A 98 12.45 15.84 -4.48
CA ALA A 98 12.03 16.62 -3.32
C ALA A 98 10.86 15.91 -2.58
N PRO A 99 10.84 15.93 -1.23
CA PRO A 99 9.72 15.38 -0.47
C PRO A 99 8.45 16.23 -0.67
N VAL A 100 7.31 15.53 -0.89
CA VAL A 100 6.01 16.17 -1.11
C VAL A 100 4.94 15.58 -0.20
N ILE A 101 3.93 16.40 0.12
CA ILE A 101 2.72 16.00 0.88
C ILE A 101 1.50 16.50 0.11
N GLY A 102 0.45 15.70 0.04
CA GLY A 102 -0.77 16.01 -0.72
C GLY A 102 -0.55 15.98 -2.24
N GLN A 103 0.51 15.31 -2.69
CA GLN A 103 0.85 15.13 -4.09
C GLN A 103 1.34 13.70 -4.32
N ARG A 104 1.09 13.18 -5.51
CA ARG A 104 1.60 11.87 -5.93
C ARG A 104 3.08 11.94 -6.24
N GLY A 105 3.79 10.89 -5.87
CA GLY A 105 5.20 10.71 -6.17
C GLY A 105 5.67 9.31 -5.85
N GLU A 106 6.97 9.09 -5.87
CA GLU A 106 7.61 7.82 -5.59
C GLU A 106 7.67 7.58 -4.07
N LEU A 107 7.22 6.40 -3.63
CA LEU A 107 7.34 5.94 -2.25
C LEU A 107 8.80 5.59 -1.94
N VAL A 108 9.36 6.27 -0.96
CA VAL A 108 10.75 6.06 -0.55
C VAL A 108 10.88 5.86 0.97
N CYS A 109 11.97 5.20 1.37
CA CYS A 109 12.42 5.19 2.75
C CYS A 109 13.81 5.83 2.81
N THR A 110 13.93 6.94 3.51
CA THR A 110 15.13 7.80 3.46
C THR A 110 16.22 7.39 4.44
N GLU A 111 15.93 6.46 5.34
CA GLU A 111 16.88 5.93 6.32
C GLU A 111 16.83 4.40 6.33
N PRO A 112 17.92 3.73 6.74
CA PRO A 112 17.91 2.30 6.98
C PRO A 112 16.83 1.91 8.00
N PHE A 113 16.23 0.75 7.82
CA PHE A 113 15.16 0.27 8.71
C PHE A 113 15.44 -1.17 9.18
N PRO A 114 14.86 -1.62 10.32
CA PRO A 114 15.27 -2.86 11.00
C PRO A 114 15.18 -4.13 10.16
N SER A 115 14.19 -4.21 9.24
CA SER A 115 13.99 -5.38 8.38
C SER A 115 14.53 -5.19 6.96
N MET A 116 15.36 -4.17 6.73
CA MET A 116 15.98 -3.92 5.44
C MET A 116 16.87 -5.10 5.06
N PRO A 117 16.71 -5.70 3.85
CA PRO A 117 17.55 -6.78 3.39
C PRO A 117 19.02 -6.35 3.29
N LEU A 118 19.93 -7.26 3.55
CA LEU A 118 21.36 -7.01 3.34
C LEU A 118 21.75 -7.19 1.85
N THR A 119 21.09 -8.12 1.19
CA THR A 119 21.28 -8.44 -0.22
C THR A 119 20.18 -9.38 -0.71
N PHE A 120 20.10 -9.63 -2.01
CA PHE A 120 19.35 -10.75 -2.56
C PHE A 120 20.20 -12.02 -2.61
N TRP A 121 19.53 -13.15 -2.70
CA TRP A 121 20.18 -14.45 -2.81
C TRP A 121 20.82 -14.65 -4.20
N GLY A 122 21.96 -15.36 -4.25
CA GLY A 122 22.70 -15.69 -5.47
C GLY A 122 23.93 -14.83 -5.71
N GLU A 123 24.77 -15.23 -6.68
CA GLU A 123 26.07 -14.59 -6.94
C GLU A 123 25.95 -13.12 -7.36
N ASP A 124 24.88 -12.77 -8.09
CA ASP A 124 24.56 -11.41 -8.52
C ASP A 124 23.60 -10.67 -7.57
N GLY A 125 23.33 -11.26 -6.39
CA GLY A 125 22.33 -10.79 -5.45
C GLY A 125 22.53 -9.33 -5.02
N ALA A 126 23.76 -8.94 -4.70
CA ALA A 126 24.09 -7.58 -4.32
C ALA A 126 23.83 -6.57 -5.45
N LYS A 127 24.17 -6.92 -6.67
CA LYS A 127 23.93 -6.07 -7.84
C LYS A 127 22.42 -5.90 -8.08
N ARG A 128 21.67 -7.00 -8.10
CA ARG A 128 20.19 -6.96 -8.29
C ARG A 128 19.50 -6.17 -7.19
N TYR A 129 19.93 -6.31 -5.94
CA TYR A 129 19.41 -5.55 -4.81
C TYR A 129 19.62 -4.05 -5.00
N HIS A 130 20.85 -3.66 -5.34
CA HIS A 130 21.18 -2.26 -5.64
C HIS A 130 20.37 -1.73 -6.84
N ASP A 131 20.35 -2.47 -7.94
CA ASP A 131 19.66 -2.06 -9.17
C ASP A 131 18.14 -1.92 -8.96
N THR A 132 17.57 -2.71 -8.04
CA THR A 132 16.13 -2.68 -7.75
C THR A 132 15.72 -1.48 -6.91
N TYR A 133 16.50 -1.14 -5.87
CA TYR A 133 16.04 -0.18 -4.86
C TYR A 133 16.88 1.10 -4.76
N PHE A 134 18.08 1.13 -5.33
CA PHE A 134 19.03 2.24 -5.17
C PHE A 134 19.58 2.80 -6.48
N SER A 135 19.16 2.28 -7.64
CA SER A 135 19.63 2.75 -8.95
C SER A 135 19.26 4.21 -9.21
N ASP A 136 18.08 4.63 -8.79
CA ASP A 136 17.58 5.98 -9.05
C ASP A 136 18.09 7.01 -8.03
N ARG A 137 18.29 6.56 -6.78
CA ARG A 137 18.70 7.41 -5.67
C ARG A 137 19.67 6.64 -4.76
N ALA A 138 20.93 7.05 -4.78
CA ALA A 138 21.94 6.47 -3.89
C ALA A 138 21.47 6.61 -2.42
N GLU A 139 21.62 5.52 -1.66
CA GLU A 139 21.31 5.44 -0.22
C GLU A 139 19.84 5.63 0.19
N ILE A 140 18.93 5.86 -0.76
CA ILE A 140 17.49 6.01 -0.51
C ILE A 140 16.76 4.83 -1.12
N TRP A 141 16.09 4.03 -0.28
CA TRP A 141 15.24 2.93 -0.74
C TRP A 141 14.08 3.47 -1.58
N THR A 142 14.08 3.18 -2.86
CA THR A 142 13.00 3.50 -3.79
C THR A 142 12.11 2.26 -3.97
N HIS A 143 10.87 2.33 -3.46
CA HIS A 143 10.03 1.13 -3.34
C HIS A 143 9.40 0.66 -4.66
N GLY A 144 9.28 1.56 -5.61
CA GLY A 144 8.64 1.28 -6.89
C GLY A 144 7.10 1.36 -6.82
N ASP A 145 6.57 2.12 -5.87
CA ASP A 145 5.14 2.42 -5.74
C ASP A 145 4.87 3.92 -5.89
N VAL A 146 3.82 4.25 -6.64
CA VAL A 146 3.27 5.62 -6.64
C VAL A 146 2.41 5.79 -5.39
N ALA A 147 2.75 6.73 -4.55
CA ALA A 147 2.04 7.01 -3.31
C ALA A 147 1.75 8.50 -3.12
N GLU A 148 0.89 8.81 -2.16
CA GLU A 148 0.59 10.15 -1.69
C GLU A 148 0.47 10.12 -0.16
N LEU A 149 1.20 10.97 0.53
CA LEU A 149 1.04 11.19 1.97
C LEU A 149 0.15 12.40 2.20
N THR A 150 -0.79 12.28 3.13
CA THR A 150 -1.67 13.37 3.51
C THR A 150 -1.07 14.19 4.66
N TYR A 151 -1.52 15.42 4.83
CA TYR A 151 -1.16 16.25 5.98
C TYR A 151 -1.57 15.66 7.33
N ALA A 152 -2.51 14.70 7.34
CA ALA A 152 -2.95 13.99 8.54
C ALA A 152 -2.07 12.77 8.87
N GLY A 153 -1.02 12.50 8.08
CA GLY A 153 -0.09 11.37 8.29
C GLY A 153 -0.57 10.03 7.73
N SER A 154 -1.75 9.97 7.15
CA SER A 154 -2.24 8.83 6.36
C SER A 154 -1.70 8.88 4.93
N GLY A 155 -1.98 7.87 4.11
CA GLY A 155 -1.54 7.88 2.72
C GLY A 155 -2.42 7.06 1.78
N TYR A 156 -2.14 7.21 0.50
CA TYR A 156 -2.69 6.40 -0.59
C TYR A 156 -1.55 5.71 -1.31
N VAL A 157 -1.80 4.51 -1.82
CA VAL A 157 -0.93 3.83 -2.78
C VAL A 157 -1.73 3.62 -4.05
N HIS A 158 -1.21 4.16 -5.15
CA HIS A 158 -1.89 4.21 -6.44
C HIS A 158 -1.46 3.08 -7.39
N GLY A 159 -0.54 2.22 -6.95
CA GLY A 159 0.01 1.10 -7.71
C GLY A 159 1.51 1.21 -7.93
N ARG A 160 2.05 0.34 -8.77
CA ARG A 160 3.49 0.31 -9.07
C ARG A 160 3.90 1.51 -9.94
N SER A 161 5.06 2.09 -9.66
CA SER A 161 5.65 3.17 -10.46
C SER A 161 6.36 2.65 -11.71
N ASP A 162 6.87 1.43 -11.66
CA ASP A 162 7.52 0.74 -12.77
C ASP A 162 6.53 0.33 -13.89
N ASN A 163 5.27 0.13 -13.57
CA ASN A 163 4.18 -0.17 -14.51
C ASN A 163 3.32 1.05 -14.86
N THR A 164 3.80 2.24 -14.58
CA THR A 164 3.04 3.47 -14.86
C THR A 164 3.03 3.77 -16.36
N LEU A 165 1.83 3.80 -16.95
CA LEU A 165 1.64 4.30 -18.29
C LEU A 165 1.84 5.82 -18.33
N LYS A 166 2.48 6.34 -19.38
CA LYS A 166 2.70 7.79 -19.57
C LYS A 166 2.11 8.29 -20.88
N PRO A 167 0.80 8.15 -21.16
CA PRO A 167 0.21 8.69 -22.36
C PRO A 167 0.25 10.23 -22.32
N GLY A 168 0.90 10.86 -23.30
CA GLY A 168 0.99 12.32 -23.38
C GLY A 168 1.70 13.00 -22.21
N GLY A 169 2.55 12.28 -21.45
CA GLY A 169 3.30 12.84 -20.30
C GLY A 169 2.54 12.80 -18.97
N VAL A 170 1.29 12.35 -18.95
CA VAL A 170 0.51 12.15 -17.72
C VAL A 170 0.77 10.75 -17.18
N ARG A 171 1.13 10.63 -15.90
CA ARG A 171 1.29 9.33 -15.23
C ARG A 171 -0.09 8.74 -14.90
N ILE A 172 -0.38 7.54 -15.40
CA ILE A 172 -1.57 6.76 -15.07
C ILE A 172 -1.12 5.46 -14.40
N GLY A 173 -1.49 5.27 -13.14
CA GLY A 173 -1.22 4.04 -12.41
C GLY A 173 -2.11 2.89 -12.89
N THR A 174 -1.62 1.66 -12.81
CA THR A 174 -2.42 0.47 -13.14
C THR A 174 -3.69 0.38 -12.30
N SER A 175 -3.69 0.85 -11.06
CA SER A 175 -4.87 0.92 -10.18
C SER A 175 -5.99 1.81 -10.73
N GLU A 176 -5.67 2.85 -11.50
CA GLU A 176 -6.66 3.72 -12.13
C GLU A 176 -7.38 2.98 -13.28
N ILE A 177 -6.65 2.10 -13.98
CA ILE A 177 -7.24 1.25 -15.03
C ILE A 177 -8.15 0.21 -14.38
N TYR A 178 -7.70 -0.44 -13.31
CA TYR A 178 -8.52 -1.41 -12.57
C TYR A 178 -9.80 -0.78 -12.02
N ALA A 179 -9.72 0.43 -11.48
CA ALA A 179 -10.89 1.15 -10.95
C ALA A 179 -11.98 1.46 -12.00
N VAL A 180 -11.62 1.47 -13.30
CA VAL A 180 -12.57 1.68 -14.40
C VAL A 180 -13.07 0.35 -14.98
N CYS A 181 -12.26 -0.72 -14.85
CA CYS A 181 -12.57 -2.04 -15.44
C CYS A 181 -13.31 -2.99 -14.48
N GLU A 182 -13.26 -2.73 -13.17
CA GLU A 182 -13.98 -3.45 -12.11
C GLU A 182 -15.27 -2.72 -11.70
#